data_2a3f63c8cdde107a521f8c73db2d0bde
#
_entry.id   2a3f63c8cdde107a521f8c73db2d0bde
#
_cell.length_a   1.000
_cell.length_b   1.000
_cell.length_c   1.000
_cell.angle_alpha   90.00
_cell.angle_beta   90.00
_cell.angle_gamma   90.00
#
_symmetry.space_group_name_H-M   'P 1'
#
loop_
_entity.id
_entity.type
_entity.pdbx_description
1 polymer ?
#
loop_
_entity_poly.entity_id
_entity_poly.type
_entity_poly.pdbx_seq_one_letter_code
_entity_poly.pdbx_strand_id
1 'polypeptide(L)'
;MNQAFLFSFFLTLVLIGGIIVVGMRRPADRKATWGEAIFGATYVFAVMFIAFGVVPHQFIDHADKELGWRKDNLIFGPFDILKPQSFGGQFPFDVSYEAIRDIIVVVIHVFYFVIMGLIFAWWQKRGAVKTKEVATSSYGRPLVKKA
;
A
#
# COMPACT_ATOMS: atom_id res chain seq x y z
N MET A 1 -20.88 -8.72 8.35
CA MET A 1 -19.56 -8.41 7.78
C MET A 1 -19.71 -7.23 6.83
N ASN A 2 -19.05 -6.11 7.11
CA ASN A 2 -19.24 -4.90 6.29
C ASN A 2 -18.72 -5.16 4.87
N GLN A 3 -19.65 -5.27 3.93
CA GLN A 3 -19.35 -5.51 2.52
C GLN A 3 -18.48 -4.40 1.92
N ALA A 4 -18.61 -3.17 2.44
CA ALA A 4 -17.87 -2.01 1.95
C ALA A 4 -16.35 -2.12 2.18
N PHE A 5 -15.92 -2.65 3.34
CA PHE A 5 -14.50 -2.90 3.60
C PHE A 5 -13.93 -3.94 2.63
N LEU A 6 -14.57 -5.11 2.52
CA LEU A 6 -14.09 -6.15 1.62
C LEU A 6 -14.11 -5.70 0.16
N PHE A 7 -15.18 -5.02 -0.25
CA PHE A 7 -15.28 -4.49 -1.61
C PHE A 7 -14.14 -3.50 -1.91
N SER A 8 -13.90 -2.51 -1.03
CA SER A 8 -12.83 -1.53 -1.23
C SER A 8 -11.45 -2.17 -1.21
N PHE A 9 -11.22 -3.17 -0.36
CA PHE A 9 -9.96 -3.91 -0.28
C PHE A 9 -9.68 -4.66 -1.59
N PHE A 10 -10.62 -5.48 -2.06
CA PHE A 10 -10.45 -6.23 -3.30
C PHE A 10 -10.43 -5.33 -4.53
N LEU A 11 -11.25 -4.29 -4.57
CA LEU A 11 -11.21 -3.29 -5.65
C LEU A 11 -9.81 -2.68 -5.77
N THR A 12 -9.19 -2.31 -4.65
CA THR A 12 -7.85 -1.76 -4.66
C THR A 12 -6.83 -2.73 -5.23
N LEU A 13 -6.90 -4.02 -4.87
CA LEU A 13 -6.01 -5.04 -5.43
C LEU A 13 -6.20 -5.21 -6.94
N VAL A 14 -7.43 -5.16 -7.43
CA VAL A 14 -7.74 -5.21 -8.88
C VAL A 14 -7.15 -4.00 -9.60
N LEU A 15 -7.30 -2.80 -9.03
CA LEU A 15 -6.74 -1.57 -9.60
C LEU A 15 -5.20 -1.60 -9.61
N ILE A 16 -4.57 -2.12 -8.56
CA ILE A 16 -3.12 -2.37 -8.50
C ILE A 16 -2.71 -3.36 -9.60
N GLY A 17 -3.48 -4.42 -9.80
CA GLY A 17 -3.29 -5.36 -10.92
C GLY A 17 -3.31 -4.68 -12.29
N GLY A 18 -4.16 -3.66 -12.47
CA GLY A 18 -4.19 -2.83 -13.67
C GLY A 18 -2.84 -2.13 -13.95
N ILE A 19 -2.18 -1.60 -12.92
CA ILE A 19 -0.84 -0.99 -13.05
C ILE A 19 0.17 -2.02 -13.55
N ILE A 20 0.13 -3.23 -13.00
CA ILE A 20 1.04 -4.32 -13.39
C ILE A 20 0.80 -4.74 -14.84
N VAL A 21 -0.47 -4.92 -15.24
CA VAL A 21 -0.84 -5.29 -16.62
C VAL A 21 -0.38 -4.24 -17.62
N VAL A 22 -0.63 -2.96 -17.35
CA VAL A 22 -0.14 -1.86 -18.19
C VAL A 22 1.39 -1.88 -18.26
N GLY A 23 2.04 -2.09 -17.11
CA GLY A 23 3.48 -2.22 -17.03
C GLY A 23 4.04 -3.37 -17.87
N MET A 24 3.41 -4.55 -17.85
CA MET A 24 3.85 -5.69 -18.66
C MET A 24 3.64 -5.50 -20.17
N ARG A 25 2.54 -4.84 -20.56
CA ARG A 25 2.19 -4.64 -21.97
C ARG A 25 2.92 -3.48 -22.62
N ARG A 26 3.31 -2.46 -21.84
CA ARG A 26 3.97 -1.28 -22.40
C ARG A 26 5.47 -1.50 -22.54
N PRO A 27 6.08 -1.29 -23.73
CA PRO A 27 7.53 -1.30 -23.92
C PRO A 27 8.22 -0.25 -23.04
N ALA A 28 9.34 -0.60 -22.42
CA ALA A 28 10.04 0.27 -21.48
C ALA A 28 10.71 1.49 -22.16
N ASP A 29 11.06 1.37 -23.44
CA ASP A 29 11.69 2.38 -24.28
C ASP A 29 10.70 3.39 -24.89
N ARG A 30 9.40 3.09 -24.84
CA ARG A 30 8.37 3.98 -25.38
C ARG A 30 8.19 5.20 -24.45
N LYS A 31 8.48 6.39 -24.98
CA LYS A 31 8.21 7.65 -24.26
C LYS A 31 6.70 7.84 -24.06
N ALA A 32 6.33 8.32 -22.88
CA ALA A 32 4.94 8.68 -22.60
C ALA A 32 4.57 9.99 -23.29
N THR A 33 3.37 10.05 -23.86
CA THR A 33 2.76 11.32 -24.22
C THR A 33 2.31 12.07 -22.95
N TRP A 34 2.10 13.37 -23.07
CA TRP A 34 1.60 14.17 -21.93
C TRP A 34 0.25 13.64 -21.40
N GLY A 35 -0.66 13.26 -22.30
CA GLY A 35 -1.94 12.67 -21.91
C GLY A 35 -1.79 11.35 -21.16
N GLU A 36 -0.93 10.45 -21.65
CA GLU A 36 -0.62 9.18 -20.94
C GLU A 36 0.01 9.41 -19.57
N ALA A 37 0.90 10.41 -19.46
CA ALA A 37 1.55 10.73 -18.19
C ALA A 37 0.56 11.28 -17.16
N ILE A 38 -0.31 12.21 -17.56
CA ILE A 38 -1.35 12.79 -16.69
C ILE A 38 -2.34 11.70 -16.28
N PHE A 39 -2.85 10.91 -17.22
CA PHE A 39 -3.78 9.82 -16.92
C PHE A 39 -3.15 8.81 -15.96
N GLY A 40 -1.90 8.38 -16.22
CA GLY A 40 -1.19 7.44 -15.36
C GLY A 40 -0.98 7.97 -13.94
N ALA A 41 -0.58 9.25 -13.81
CA ALA A 41 -0.40 9.89 -12.51
C ALA A 41 -1.72 9.98 -11.73
N THR A 42 -2.80 10.39 -12.40
CA THR A 42 -4.15 10.47 -11.78
C THR A 42 -4.64 9.09 -11.36
N TYR A 43 -4.44 8.07 -12.20
CA TYR A 43 -4.81 6.69 -11.86
C TYR A 43 -4.07 6.18 -10.63
N VAL A 44 -2.74 6.33 -10.59
CA VAL A 44 -1.93 5.91 -9.44
C VAL A 44 -2.34 6.68 -8.19
N PHE A 45 -2.58 7.98 -8.29
CA PHE A 45 -3.07 8.80 -7.17
C PHE A 45 -4.42 8.30 -6.66
N ALA A 46 -5.38 7.99 -7.54
CA ALA A 46 -6.68 7.45 -7.16
C ALA A 46 -6.54 6.09 -6.44
N VAL A 47 -5.66 5.20 -6.93
CA VAL A 47 -5.37 3.92 -6.27
C VAL A 47 -4.77 4.14 -4.88
N MET A 48 -3.81 5.06 -4.74
CA MET A 48 -3.24 5.40 -3.43
C MET A 48 -4.28 5.99 -2.49
N PHE A 49 -5.14 6.87 -2.98
CA PHE A 49 -6.23 7.44 -2.18
C PHE A 49 -7.18 6.35 -1.64
N ILE A 50 -7.55 5.38 -2.47
CA ILE A 50 -8.39 4.26 -2.02
C ILE A 50 -7.62 3.39 -1.03
N ALA A 51 -6.36 3.03 -1.32
CA ALA A 51 -5.54 2.15 -0.50
C ALA A 51 -5.26 2.70 0.91
N PHE A 52 -4.92 3.98 1.01
CA PHE A 52 -4.50 4.63 2.26
C PHE A 52 -5.59 5.44 2.95
N GLY A 53 -6.64 5.84 2.23
CA GLY A 53 -7.77 6.58 2.78
C GLY A 53 -9.00 5.71 2.97
N VAL A 54 -9.54 5.17 1.89
CA VAL A 54 -10.85 4.51 1.91
C VAL A 54 -10.80 3.17 2.64
N VAL A 55 -9.85 2.30 2.30
CA VAL A 55 -9.78 0.94 2.87
C VAL A 55 -9.60 0.95 4.39
N PRO A 56 -8.63 1.69 4.97
CA PRO A 56 -8.48 1.75 6.42
C PRO A 56 -9.69 2.37 7.11
N HIS A 57 -10.30 3.40 6.52
CA HIS A 57 -11.51 4.01 7.06
C HIS A 57 -12.70 3.05 7.10
N GLN A 58 -12.89 2.28 6.03
CA GLN A 58 -13.95 1.26 5.98
C GLN A 58 -13.70 0.14 7.00
N PHE A 59 -12.43 -0.21 7.29
CA PHE A 59 -12.09 -1.16 8.33
C PHE A 59 -12.41 -0.60 9.73
N ILE A 60 -12.05 0.65 10.02
CA ILE A 60 -12.38 1.31 11.29
C ILE A 60 -13.90 1.32 11.51
N ASP A 61 -14.65 1.74 10.51
CA ASP A 61 -16.12 1.76 10.55
C ASP A 61 -16.71 0.37 10.83
N HIS A 62 -16.15 -0.67 10.21
CA HIS A 62 -16.54 -2.05 10.44
C HIS A 62 -16.25 -2.49 11.88
N ALA A 63 -15.03 -2.21 12.35
CA ALA A 63 -14.61 -2.59 13.69
C ALA A 63 -15.46 -1.90 14.78
N ASP A 64 -15.76 -0.62 14.61
CA ASP A 64 -16.52 0.16 15.58
C ASP A 64 -18.02 -0.21 15.60
N LYS A 65 -18.63 -0.38 14.42
CA LYS A 65 -20.08 -0.53 14.29
C LYS A 65 -20.55 -1.98 14.40
N GLU A 66 -19.80 -2.92 13.82
CA GLU A 66 -20.20 -4.33 13.77
C GLU A 66 -19.48 -5.20 14.80
N LEU A 67 -18.21 -4.94 15.11
CA LEU A 67 -17.44 -5.72 16.07
C LEU A 67 -17.46 -5.12 17.48
N GLY A 68 -17.89 -3.85 17.62
CA GLY A 68 -17.91 -3.15 18.89
C GLY A 68 -16.51 -2.92 19.48
N TRP A 69 -15.50 -2.76 18.63
CA TRP A 69 -14.12 -2.54 19.05
C TRP A 69 -13.88 -1.10 19.45
N ARG A 70 -14.39 -0.77 20.63
CA ARG A 70 -14.35 0.58 21.22
C ARG A 70 -13.35 0.64 22.36
N LYS A 71 -13.02 1.85 22.76
CA LYS A 71 -12.11 2.17 23.86
C LYS A 71 -12.58 1.64 25.21
N ASP A 72 -13.89 1.61 25.42
CA ASP A 72 -14.54 1.11 26.64
C ASP A 72 -14.53 -0.41 26.76
N ASN A 73 -14.30 -1.13 25.65
CA ASN A 73 -14.17 -2.58 25.65
C ASN A 73 -12.71 -2.98 25.92
N LEU A 74 -12.44 -3.38 27.17
CA LEU A 74 -11.11 -3.83 27.59
C LEU A 74 -10.94 -5.35 27.38
N ILE A 75 -9.69 -5.73 27.12
CA ILE A 75 -9.30 -7.13 26.94
C ILE A 75 -8.61 -7.61 28.19
N PHE A 76 -9.20 -8.57 28.89
CA PHE A 76 -8.57 -9.16 30.08
C PHE A 76 -7.69 -10.38 29.75
N GLY A 77 -7.88 -10.97 28.58
CA GLY A 77 -7.16 -12.16 28.16
C GLY A 77 -7.52 -13.43 28.96
N PRO A 78 -6.94 -14.59 28.61
CA PRO A 78 -7.12 -15.80 29.36
C PRO A 78 -6.52 -15.66 30.78
N PHE A 79 -7.22 -16.09 31.79
CA PHE A 79 -6.81 -16.00 33.20
C PHE A 79 -6.54 -14.56 33.71
N ASP A 80 -7.20 -13.57 33.13
CA ASP A 80 -7.06 -12.14 33.49
C ASP A 80 -5.63 -11.59 33.37
N ILE A 81 -4.77 -12.19 32.51
CA ILE A 81 -3.37 -11.81 32.37
C ILE A 81 -3.22 -10.34 31.92
N LEU A 82 -4.14 -9.84 31.09
CA LEU A 82 -4.14 -8.48 30.58
C LEU A 82 -5.05 -7.53 31.37
N LYS A 83 -5.59 -7.99 32.50
CA LYS A 83 -6.47 -7.18 33.35
C LYS A 83 -5.68 -6.01 33.94
N PRO A 84 -6.09 -4.77 33.68
CA PRO A 84 -5.35 -3.60 34.15
C PRO A 84 -5.43 -3.40 35.66
N GLN A 85 -4.43 -2.70 36.19
CA GLN A 85 -4.38 -2.37 37.62
C GLN A 85 -5.58 -1.52 38.08
N SER A 86 -6.12 -0.66 37.21
CA SER A 86 -7.34 0.12 37.42
C SER A 86 -8.57 -0.73 37.77
N PHE A 87 -8.59 -2.01 37.34
CA PHE A 87 -9.65 -3.00 37.61
C PHE A 87 -9.20 -4.12 38.55
N GLY A 88 -8.10 -3.89 39.31
CA GLY A 88 -7.61 -4.87 40.30
C GLY A 88 -6.77 -6.00 39.66
N GLY A 89 -6.29 -5.85 38.45
CA GLY A 89 -5.34 -6.74 37.78
C GLY A 89 -3.88 -6.40 38.07
N GLN A 90 -2.95 -7.06 37.37
CA GLN A 90 -1.50 -6.81 37.48
C GLN A 90 -0.90 -6.12 36.25
N PHE A 91 -1.67 -5.96 35.17
CA PHE A 91 -1.18 -5.38 33.94
C PHE A 91 -1.11 -3.85 34.03
N PRO A 92 0.02 -3.21 33.64
CA PRO A 92 0.22 -1.77 33.88
C PRO A 92 -0.54 -0.86 32.90
N PHE A 93 -1.13 -1.40 31.83
CA PHE A 93 -1.81 -0.64 30.79
C PHE A 93 -3.23 -1.13 30.55
N ASP A 94 -4.10 -0.24 30.10
CA ASP A 94 -5.43 -0.59 29.60
C ASP A 94 -5.32 -1.06 28.16
N VAL A 95 -5.52 -2.37 27.91
CA VAL A 95 -5.56 -2.94 26.57
C VAL A 95 -7.00 -2.97 26.09
N SER A 96 -7.36 -2.12 25.15
CA SER A 96 -8.69 -2.06 24.55
C SER A 96 -8.74 -2.74 23.19
N TYR A 97 -9.94 -3.14 22.75
CA TYR A 97 -10.16 -3.61 21.38
C TYR A 97 -9.87 -2.51 20.34
N GLU A 98 -10.01 -1.24 20.72
CA GLU A 98 -9.59 -0.11 19.90
C GLU A 98 -8.10 -0.18 19.54
N ALA A 99 -7.23 -0.53 20.50
CA ALA A 99 -5.79 -0.67 20.23
C ALA A 99 -5.50 -1.77 19.20
N ILE A 100 -6.24 -2.89 19.24
CA ILE A 100 -6.11 -3.94 18.22
C ILE A 100 -6.58 -3.44 16.85
N ARG A 101 -7.71 -2.73 16.81
CA ARG A 101 -8.22 -2.10 15.60
C ARG A 101 -7.14 -1.21 14.96
N ASP A 102 -6.53 -0.34 15.74
CA ASP A 102 -5.53 0.61 15.27
C ASP A 102 -4.24 -0.10 14.79
N ILE A 103 -3.82 -1.17 15.47
CA ILE A 103 -2.70 -2.01 15.01
C ILE A 103 -3.02 -2.63 13.65
N ILE A 104 -4.23 -3.16 13.44
CA ILE A 104 -4.63 -3.73 12.15
C ILE A 104 -4.64 -2.66 11.06
N VAL A 105 -5.11 -1.45 11.37
CA VAL A 105 -5.07 -0.30 10.45
C VAL A 105 -3.63 0.01 10.03
N VAL A 106 -2.68 0.02 10.96
CA VAL A 106 -1.26 0.19 10.65
C VAL A 106 -0.74 -0.93 9.76
N VAL A 107 -1.11 -2.18 10.04
CA VAL A 107 -0.73 -3.34 9.20
C VAL A 107 -1.27 -3.20 7.77
N ILE A 108 -2.52 -2.75 7.60
CA ILE A 108 -3.10 -2.46 6.28
C ILE A 108 -2.29 -1.40 5.53
N HIS A 109 -1.89 -0.32 6.21
CA HIS A 109 -1.07 0.74 5.61
C HIS A 109 0.31 0.21 5.19
N VAL A 110 0.99 -0.53 6.06
CA VAL A 110 2.29 -1.14 5.76
C VAL A 110 2.18 -2.11 4.58
N PHE A 111 1.14 -2.93 4.53
CA PHE A 111 0.87 -3.85 3.43
C PHE A 111 0.80 -3.12 2.08
N TYR A 112 -0.03 -2.08 1.97
CA TYR A 112 -0.13 -1.31 0.72
C TYR A 112 1.15 -0.53 0.43
N PHE A 113 1.82 0.02 1.43
CA PHE A 113 3.09 0.71 1.25
C PHE A 113 4.16 -0.20 0.64
N VAL A 114 4.30 -1.42 1.15
CA VAL A 114 5.24 -2.42 0.61
C VAL A 114 4.88 -2.80 -0.82
N ILE A 115 3.61 -3.08 -1.12
CA ILE A 115 3.16 -3.41 -2.48
C ILE A 115 3.48 -2.27 -3.45
N MET A 116 3.15 -1.04 -3.10
CA MET A 116 3.38 0.11 -3.97
C MET A 116 4.88 0.38 -4.16
N GLY A 117 5.69 0.20 -3.11
CA GLY A 117 7.15 0.28 -3.19
C GLY A 117 7.78 -0.78 -4.11
N LEU A 118 7.30 -2.01 -4.01
CA LEU A 118 7.74 -3.10 -4.89
C LEU A 118 7.37 -2.86 -6.35
N ILE A 119 6.14 -2.38 -6.62
CA ILE A 119 5.69 -2.03 -7.98
C ILE A 119 6.52 -0.88 -8.54
N PHE A 120 6.79 0.14 -7.72
CA PHE A 120 7.64 1.26 -8.12
C PHE A 120 9.06 0.78 -8.47
N ALA A 121 9.68 -0.01 -7.60
CA ALA A 121 11.01 -0.57 -7.84
C ALA A 121 11.06 -1.45 -9.10
N TRP A 122 10.05 -2.29 -9.30
CA TRP A 122 9.92 -3.10 -10.51
C TRP A 122 9.77 -2.23 -11.76
N TRP A 123 8.94 -1.19 -11.69
CA TRP A 123 8.73 -0.26 -12.82
C TRP A 123 10.03 0.43 -13.21
N GLN A 124 10.81 0.92 -12.26
CA GLN A 124 12.10 1.56 -12.48
C GLN A 124 13.12 0.62 -13.12
N LYS A 125 13.21 -0.61 -12.62
CA LYS A 125 14.14 -1.63 -13.16
C LYS A 125 13.86 -2.00 -14.61
N ARG A 126 12.61 -1.93 -15.07
CA ARG A 126 12.24 -2.20 -16.46
C ARG A 126 12.94 -1.26 -17.44
N GLY A 127 13.15 0.00 -17.09
CA GLY A 127 13.84 1.00 -17.91
C GLY A 127 15.35 0.85 -17.91
N ALA A 128 15.93 0.37 -16.81
CA ALA A 128 17.38 0.28 -16.61
C ALA A 128 18.07 -0.80 -17.47
N VAL A 129 17.35 -1.85 -17.87
CA VAL A 129 17.92 -3.01 -18.58
C VAL A 129 18.37 -2.70 -20.01
N LYS A 130 18.03 -1.57 -20.59
CA LYS A 130 18.32 -1.21 -21.99
C LYS A 130 19.29 -0.08 -22.23
N THR A 131 19.93 0.45 -21.20
CA THR A 131 21.08 1.34 -21.43
C THR A 131 22.27 0.45 -21.82
N LYS A 132 22.32 0.02 -23.11
CA LYS A 132 23.56 -0.49 -23.68
C LYS A 132 24.62 0.56 -23.41
N GLU A 133 25.74 0.16 -22.81
CA GLU A 133 26.93 0.98 -22.71
C GLU A 133 27.20 1.59 -24.11
N VAL A 134 26.99 2.88 -24.21
CA VAL A 134 27.39 3.59 -25.41
C VAL A 134 28.90 3.55 -25.41
N ALA A 135 29.48 2.84 -26.36
CA ALA A 135 30.93 2.78 -26.50
C ALA A 135 31.47 4.22 -26.52
N THR A 136 32.25 4.54 -25.51
CA THR A 136 32.89 5.87 -25.41
C THR A 136 34.27 5.82 -26.02
N SER A 137 34.65 6.87 -26.73
CA SER A 137 36.03 7.05 -27.18
C SER A 137 36.97 7.20 -25.99
N SER A 138 38.27 7.03 -26.20
CA SER A 138 39.33 7.27 -25.19
C SER A 138 39.29 8.67 -24.56
N TYR A 139 38.55 9.59 -25.14
CA TYR A 139 38.33 10.97 -24.64
C TYR A 139 36.93 11.16 -24.02
N GLY A 140 36.18 10.07 -23.68
CA GLY A 140 34.88 10.14 -23.02
C GLY A 140 33.72 10.62 -23.90
N ARG A 141 33.91 10.76 -25.21
CA ARG A 141 32.82 11.14 -26.14
C ARG A 141 32.04 9.93 -26.59
N PRO A 142 30.70 9.97 -26.60
CA PRO A 142 29.91 8.86 -27.09
C PRO A 142 30.17 8.65 -28.59
N LEU A 143 30.49 7.40 -28.97
CA LEU A 143 30.65 7.00 -30.35
C LEU A 143 29.27 6.80 -30.96
N VAL A 144 28.78 7.82 -31.70
CA VAL A 144 27.56 7.71 -32.49
C VAL A 144 27.84 6.87 -33.72
N LYS A 145 27.26 5.68 -33.81
CA LYS A 145 27.29 4.88 -35.03
C LYS A 145 26.46 5.64 -36.09
N LYS A 146 27.11 6.22 -37.09
CA LYS A 146 26.39 6.73 -38.26
C LYS A 146 25.69 5.57 -38.95
N ALA A 147 24.36 5.70 -39.12
CA ALA A 147 23.55 4.78 -39.91
C ALA A 147 23.90 4.84 -41.37
#